data_57d454ae0366963f49172fe9c0c52e02
#
_entry.id   57d454ae0366963f49172fe9c0c52e02
#
_cell.length_a   1.000
_cell.length_b   1.000
_cell.length_c   1.000
_cell.angle_alpha   90.00
_cell.angle_beta   90.00
_cell.angle_gamma   90.00
#
_symmetry.space_group_name_H-M   'P 1'
#
loop_
_entity.id
_entity.type
_entity.pdbx_description
1 polymer ?
#
loop_
_entity_poly.entity_id
_entity_poly.type
_entity_poly.pdbx_seq_one_letter_code
_entity_poly.pdbx_strand_id
1 'polypeptide(L)'
;MKASRVGSHVKQATAGGPKGEQKREAEERELAGAGHKGKDTSRFLRGKAIDPRRIDGRETVVDLIEGTFLAYNAARLREACQLFVDKMLDKDVTVGMTMTGALTPAGLGMAAVIPLIEAGFVDWIISTGANLYHDTHFGLGLSMHRGNPQISDIVLREEGVVRIYDVFFDYEVLLSTDAFFRHIITGKEFQRPMSSAEFHWLCGKYVRERERVLGIGTRSLLGAAYEAGVRAERDRIANAVQSRATNAAAPTGPRLPTRPPLPLRVPRQA
;
A
#
# COMPACT_ATOMS: atom_id res chain seq x y z
N MET A 1 -0.94 -37.64 22.78
CA MET A 1 -1.83 -38.66 23.38
C MET A 1 -3.18 -38.04 23.69
N LYS A 2 -4.23 -38.76 23.36
CA LYS A 2 -5.68 -38.53 23.53
C LYS A 2 -6.38 -37.71 22.48
N ALA A 3 -6.78 -38.40 21.41
CA ALA A 3 -7.93 -38.08 20.57
C ALA A 3 -9.21 -38.37 21.38
N SER A 4 -10.12 -37.41 21.46
CA SER A 4 -11.46 -37.58 22.04
C SER A 4 -12.45 -37.67 20.88
N ARG A 5 -13.13 -38.81 20.84
CA ARG A 5 -14.22 -39.19 19.94
C ARG A 5 -15.38 -38.20 20.09
N VAL A 6 -15.82 -37.59 18.99
CA VAL A 6 -17.16 -37.01 18.88
C VAL A 6 -18.06 -38.09 18.25
N GLY A 7 -19.00 -38.55 19.04
CA GLY A 7 -19.92 -39.59 18.68
C GLY A 7 -20.93 -39.18 17.64
N SER A 8 -21.14 -40.06 16.71
CA SER A 8 -22.19 -40.07 15.70
C SER A 8 -23.58 -40.18 16.33
N HIS A 9 -24.41 -39.16 16.16
CA HIS A 9 -25.85 -39.29 16.18
C HIS A 9 -26.43 -38.79 14.86
N VAL A 10 -26.24 -39.55 13.82
CA VAL A 10 -27.12 -39.47 12.64
C VAL A 10 -28.39 -40.25 13.00
N LYS A 11 -29.45 -39.52 13.34
CA LYS A 11 -30.80 -40.09 13.37
C LYS A 11 -31.16 -40.46 11.95
N GLN A 12 -31.31 -41.76 11.70
CA GLN A 12 -31.96 -42.31 10.52
C GLN A 12 -33.37 -41.72 10.43
N ALA A 13 -33.57 -40.84 9.44
CA ALA A 13 -34.93 -40.45 9.04
C ALA A 13 -35.56 -41.66 8.37
N THR A 14 -36.63 -42.12 8.99
CA THR A 14 -37.49 -43.22 8.51
C THR A 14 -37.91 -42.97 7.07
N ALA A 15 -37.76 -44.00 6.25
CA ALA A 15 -38.17 -44.04 4.86
C ALA A 15 -39.63 -43.58 4.71
N GLY A 16 -39.85 -42.51 3.97
CA GLY A 16 -41.18 -42.08 3.53
C GLY A 16 -41.73 -43.16 2.60
N GLY A 17 -42.95 -43.62 2.87
CA GLY A 17 -43.60 -44.61 2.06
C GLY A 17 -43.78 -44.15 0.59
N PRO A 18 -44.27 -45.04 -0.30
CA PRO A 18 -44.27 -44.84 -1.77
C PRO A 18 -44.86 -43.50 -2.27
N LYS A 19 -45.71 -42.86 -1.48
CA LYS A 19 -46.25 -41.50 -1.77
C LYS A 19 -45.25 -40.37 -1.57
N GLY A 20 -44.28 -40.55 -0.67
CA GLY A 20 -43.22 -39.52 -0.42
C GLY A 20 -42.14 -39.56 -1.51
N GLU A 21 -41.86 -40.71 -2.02
CA GLU A 21 -40.89 -40.93 -3.09
C GLU A 21 -41.42 -40.40 -4.43
N GLN A 22 -42.70 -40.67 -4.74
CA GLN A 22 -43.38 -40.14 -5.93
C GLN A 22 -43.48 -38.59 -5.88
N LYS A 23 -43.63 -37.98 -4.70
CA LYS A 23 -43.64 -36.53 -4.56
C LYS A 23 -42.27 -35.91 -4.77
N ARG A 24 -41.22 -36.56 -4.27
CA ARG A 24 -39.82 -36.12 -4.54
C ARG A 24 -39.44 -36.23 -6.00
N GLU A 25 -39.80 -37.36 -6.65
CA GLU A 25 -39.55 -37.52 -8.07
C GLU A 25 -40.35 -36.52 -8.92
N ALA A 26 -41.55 -36.14 -8.50
CA ALA A 26 -42.32 -35.13 -9.20
C ALA A 26 -41.70 -33.71 -9.00
N GLU A 27 -41.25 -33.38 -7.79
CA GLU A 27 -40.52 -32.11 -7.50
C GLU A 27 -39.18 -32.06 -8.23
N GLU A 28 -38.45 -33.17 -8.30
CA GLU A 28 -37.19 -33.24 -9.07
C GLU A 28 -37.43 -33.15 -10.59
N ARG A 29 -38.53 -33.71 -11.11
CA ARG A 29 -38.94 -33.54 -12.50
C ARG A 29 -39.43 -32.13 -12.80
N GLU A 30 -40.09 -31.47 -11.87
CA GLU A 30 -40.53 -30.10 -12.00
C GLU A 30 -39.32 -29.14 -11.97
N LEU A 31 -38.34 -29.35 -11.08
CA LEU A 31 -37.06 -28.67 -11.06
C LEU A 31 -36.23 -28.94 -12.32
N ALA A 32 -36.16 -30.17 -12.78
CA ALA A 32 -35.49 -30.51 -14.02
C ALA A 32 -36.23 -30.02 -15.28
N GLY A 33 -37.57 -29.96 -15.23
CA GLY A 33 -38.43 -29.46 -16.31
C GLY A 33 -38.53 -27.94 -16.37
N ALA A 34 -38.12 -27.22 -15.30
CA ALA A 34 -37.98 -25.77 -15.26
C ALA A 34 -36.76 -25.25 -16.05
N GLY A 35 -35.99 -26.18 -16.63
CA GLY A 35 -34.97 -25.82 -17.64
C GLY A 35 -35.65 -25.08 -18.80
N HIS A 36 -35.36 -23.81 -18.92
CA HIS A 36 -35.85 -22.91 -19.97
C HIS A 36 -35.61 -23.51 -21.35
N LYS A 37 -36.61 -24.19 -21.91
CA LYS A 37 -36.61 -24.58 -23.32
C LYS A 37 -36.64 -23.29 -24.16
N GLY A 38 -35.51 -22.97 -24.79
CA GLY A 38 -35.50 -22.19 -26.01
C GLY A 38 -35.67 -20.67 -25.88
N LYS A 39 -35.35 -20.05 -24.73
CA LYS A 39 -35.09 -18.60 -24.70
C LYS A 39 -33.62 -18.37 -24.97
N ASP A 40 -33.32 -17.55 -25.99
CA ASP A 40 -31.99 -17.00 -26.20
C ASP A 40 -31.43 -16.54 -24.84
N THR A 41 -30.25 -17.06 -24.47
CA THR A 41 -29.60 -16.73 -23.19
C THR A 41 -29.53 -15.21 -23.10
N SER A 42 -30.06 -14.62 -22.03
CA SER A 42 -30.03 -13.18 -21.83
C SER A 42 -28.63 -12.63 -22.11
N ARG A 43 -28.55 -11.51 -22.82
CA ARG A 43 -27.27 -10.85 -23.10
C ARG A 43 -26.41 -10.63 -21.84
N PHE A 44 -27.03 -10.55 -20.68
CA PHE A 44 -26.36 -10.41 -19.38
C PHE A 44 -25.78 -11.72 -18.83
N LEU A 45 -26.14 -12.87 -19.37
CA LEU A 45 -25.63 -14.19 -18.99
C LEU A 45 -24.59 -14.74 -19.97
N ARG A 46 -24.15 -13.95 -20.93
CA ARG A 46 -23.10 -14.33 -21.90
C ARG A 46 -21.69 -14.26 -21.35
N GLY A 47 -21.49 -13.71 -20.12
CA GLY A 47 -20.21 -13.68 -19.45
C GLY A 47 -19.71 -15.08 -19.12
N LYS A 48 -18.42 -15.20 -18.83
CA LYS A 48 -17.80 -16.46 -18.40
C LYS A 48 -18.44 -16.93 -17.09
N ALA A 49 -18.80 -18.19 -17.00
CA ALA A 49 -19.32 -18.78 -15.77
C ALA A 49 -18.28 -18.70 -14.64
N ILE A 50 -18.76 -18.52 -13.41
CA ILE A 50 -17.91 -18.52 -12.22
C ILE A 50 -17.60 -19.97 -11.87
N ASP A 51 -16.39 -20.42 -12.17
CA ASP A 51 -15.88 -21.75 -11.90
C ASP A 51 -14.46 -21.64 -11.32
N PRO A 52 -14.33 -21.38 -10.00
CA PRO A 52 -13.04 -21.20 -9.37
C PRO A 52 -12.30 -22.53 -9.22
N ARG A 53 -10.99 -22.50 -9.41
CA ARG A 53 -10.11 -23.62 -9.07
C ARG A 53 -10.13 -23.87 -7.57
N ARG A 54 -10.09 -25.15 -7.20
CA ARG A 54 -9.89 -25.53 -5.80
C ARG A 54 -8.44 -25.22 -5.40
N ILE A 55 -8.28 -24.59 -4.24
CA ILE A 55 -6.98 -24.30 -3.65
C ILE A 55 -6.48 -25.58 -2.96
N ASP A 56 -5.28 -26.04 -3.32
CA ASP A 56 -4.64 -27.23 -2.75
C ASP A 56 -3.31 -26.93 -2.03
N GLY A 57 -2.91 -25.65 -1.99
CA GLY A 57 -1.72 -25.17 -1.28
C GLY A 57 -0.44 -25.18 -2.12
N ARG A 58 -0.53 -25.40 -3.43
CA ARG A 58 0.61 -25.39 -4.37
C ARG A 58 0.56 -24.21 -5.35
N GLU A 59 -0.49 -23.43 -5.28
CA GLU A 59 -0.71 -22.31 -6.18
C GLU A 59 0.32 -21.21 -5.96
N THR A 60 0.81 -20.68 -7.07
CA THR A 60 1.51 -19.40 -7.05
C THR A 60 0.51 -18.26 -6.77
N VAL A 61 1.00 -17.06 -6.42
CA VAL A 61 0.15 -15.88 -6.26
C VAL A 61 -0.64 -15.58 -7.55
N VAL A 62 -0.02 -15.79 -8.71
CA VAL A 62 -0.67 -15.61 -10.01
C VAL A 62 -1.81 -16.63 -10.19
N ASP A 63 -1.57 -17.91 -9.89
CA ASP A 63 -2.59 -18.96 -9.98
C ASP A 63 -3.78 -18.66 -9.05
N LEU A 64 -3.50 -18.17 -7.83
CA LEU A 64 -4.51 -17.77 -6.87
C LEU A 64 -5.39 -16.64 -7.42
N ILE A 65 -4.77 -15.56 -7.90
CA ILE A 65 -5.49 -14.40 -8.43
C ILE A 65 -6.28 -14.79 -9.70
N GLU A 66 -5.64 -15.43 -10.65
CA GLU A 66 -6.27 -15.78 -11.93
C GLU A 66 -7.31 -16.91 -11.82
N GLY A 67 -7.08 -17.87 -10.94
CA GLY A 67 -7.92 -19.06 -10.82
C GLY A 67 -9.08 -18.95 -9.84
N THR A 68 -9.02 -18.03 -8.85
CA THR A 68 -10.00 -17.97 -7.76
C THR A 68 -10.69 -16.62 -7.59
N PHE A 69 -10.06 -15.50 -8.00
CA PHE A 69 -10.62 -14.17 -7.84
C PHE A 69 -11.60 -13.81 -8.96
N LEU A 70 -12.74 -14.51 -9.03
CA LEU A 70 -13.64 -14.47 -10.19
C LEU A 70 -14.81 -13.49 -10.05
N ALA A 71 -15.09 -13.00 -8.83
CA ALA A 71 -16.22 -12.10 -8.57
C ALA A 71 -15.92 -11.13 -7.43
N TYR A 72 -16.81 -10.16 -7.19
CA TYR A 72 -16.74 -9.14 -6.16
C TYR A 72 -15.43 -8.32 -6.20
N ASN A 73 -14.96 -7.85 -5.05
CA ASN A 73 -13.74 -7.05 -4.96
C ASN A 73 -12.48 -7.84 -5.35
N ALA A 74 -12.48 -9.15 -5.15
CA ALA A 74 -11.38 -10.00 -5.60
C ALA A 74 -11.23 -9.98 -7.13
N ALA A 75 -12.34 -10.01 -7.88
CA ALA A 75 -12.30 -9.85 -9.33
C ALA A 75 -11.80 -8.46 -9.75
N ARG A 76 -12.11 -7.41 -8.99
CA ARG A 76 -11.56 -6.06 -9.25
C ARG A 76 -10.05 -6.01 -9.06
N LEU A 77 -9.52 -6.69 -8.03
CA LEU A 77 -8.08 -6.82 -7.86
C LEU A 77 -7.45 -7.57 -9.05
N ARG A 78 -8.05 -8.70 -9.46
CA ARG A 78 -7.59 -9.44 -10.64
C ARG A 78 -7.57 -8.58 -11.90
N GLU A 79 -8.65 -7.85 -12.18
CA GLU A 79 -8.74 -6.95 -13.32
C GLU A 79 -7.67 -5.84 -13.26
N ALA A 80 -7.39 -5.30 -12.07
CA ALA A 80 -6.34 -4.31 -11.88
C ALA A 80 -4.95 -4.91 -12.17
N CYS A 81 -4.67 -6.14 -11.73
CA CYS A 81 -3.43 -6.84 -12.05
C CYS A 81 -3.29 -7.07 -13.56
N GLN A 82 -4.35 -7.53 -14.21
CA GLN A 82 -4.37 -7.74 -15.66
C GLN A 82 -4.17 -6.42 -16.42
N LEU A 83 -4.86 -5.35 -16.01
CA LEU A 83 -4.69 -4.03 -16.62
C LEU A 83 -3.24 -3.54 -16.48
N PHE A 84 -2.64 -3.75 -15.33
CA PHE A 84 -1.24 -3.37 -15.09
C PHE A 84 -0.32 -4.11 -16.06
N VAL A 85 -0.43 -5.46 -16.14
CA VAL A 85 0.43 -6.28 -16.99
C VAL A 85 0.17 -6.03 -18.48
N ASP A 86 -1.10 -5.98 -18.90
CA ASP A 86 -1.47 -5.99 -20.31
C ASP A 86 -1.41 -4.59 -20.95
N LYS A 87 -1.45 -3.51 -20.13
CA LYS A 87 -1.56 -2.15 -20.63
C LYS A 87 -0.54 -1.18 -20.04
N MET A 88 -0.28 -1.26 -18.73
CA MET A 88 0.58 -0.28 -18.09
C MET A 88 2.07 -0.57 -18.29
N LEU A 89 2.44 -1.81 -18.58
CA LEU A 89 3.84 -2.19 -18.89
C LEU A 89 4.22 -2.05 -20.36
N ASP A 90 3.32 -1.52 -21.18
CA ASP A 90 3.61 -1.27 -22.61
C ASP A 90 4.66 -0.15 -22.74
N LYS A 91 5.53 -0.26 -23.76
CA LYS A 91 6.70 0.62 -23.96
C LYS A 91 6.35 2.09 -24.07
N ASP A 92 5.17 2.38 -24.64
CA ASP A 92 4.71 3.74 -24.93
C ASP A 92 3.86 4.33 -23.78
N VAL A 93 3.74 3.61 -22.65
CA VAL A 93 2.95 4.03 -21.51
C VAL A 93 3.85 4.63 -20.44
N THR A 94 3.46 5.79 -19.93
CA THR A 94 4.09 6.40 -18.75
C THR A 94 3.33 6.00 -17.50
N VAL A 95 4.00 5.30 -16.58
CA VAL A 95 3.42 4.80 -15.34
C VAL A 95 3.76 5.73 -14.18
N GLY A 96 2.74 6.37 -13.63
CA GLY A 96 2.83 7.18 -12.42
C GLY A 96 2.31 6.44 -11.20
N MET A 97 3.07 6.47 -10.09
CA MET A 97 2.67 5.89 -8.82
C MET A 97 2.39 6.97 -7.79
N THR A 98 1.23 6.90 -7.15
CA THR A 98 0.90 7.78 -6.02
C THR A 98 0.93 6.98 -4.72
N MET A 99 1.63 7.51 -3.70
CA MET A 99 1.76 6.89 -2.39
C MET A 99 1.32 7.88 -1.31
N THR A 100 0.30 7.49 -0.54
CA THR A 100 -0.21 8.28 0.59
C THR A 100 0.12 7.62 1.91
N GLY A 101 -0.14 8.31 3.01
CA GLY A 101 0.14 7.78 4.35
C GLY A 101 1.62 7.55 4.59
N ALA A 102 1.96 6.45 5.22
CA ALA A 102 3.32 6.06 5.59
C ALA A 102 3.51 4.54 5.45
N LEU A 103 3.57 4.04 4.21
CA LEU A 103 3.76 2.62 3.94
C LEU A 103 5.23 2.17 4.06
N THR A 104 6.17 3.10 3.88
CA THR A 104 7.60 2.79 3.92
C THR A 104 8.12 2.39 5.31
N PRO A 105 7.64 2.93 6.45
CA PRO A 105 8.01 2.43 7.77
C PRO A 105 7.76 0.93 7.97
N ALA A 106 6.74 0.38 7.32
CA ALA A 106 6.44 -1.05 7.34
C ALA A 106 7.34 -1.90 6.41
N GLY A 107 8.35 -1.29 5.78
CA GLY A 107 9.25 -1.98 4.84
C GLY A 107 8.69 -2.19 3.43
N LEU A 108 7.48 -1.67 3.13
CA LEU A 108 6.85 -1.87 1.82
C LEU A 108 7.57 -1.12 0.70
N GLY A 109 8.34 -0.07 1.01
CA GLY A 109 9.26 0.55 0.07
C GLY A 109 10.26 -0.47 -0.47
N MET A 110 10.99 -1.13 0.42
CA MET A 110 11.97 -2.16 0.06
C MET A 110 11.34 -3.40 -0.58
N ALA A 111 10.20 -3.85 -0.04
CA ALA A 111 9.61 -5.11 -0.46
C ALA A 111 8.91 -5.05 -1.83
N ALA A 112 8.37 -3.91 -2.21
CA ALA A 112 7.53 -3.79 -3.40
C ALA A 112 7.92 -2.63 -4.32
N VAL A 113 8.08 -1.41 -3.77
CA VAL A 113 8.25 -0.21 -4.60
C VAL A 113 9.62 -0.15 -5.26
N ILE A 114 10.68 -0.43 -4.51
CA ILE A 114 12.06 -0.47 -5.05
C ILE A 114 12.18 -1.50 -6.18
N PRO A 115 11.75 -2.76 -6.04
CA PRO A 115 11.76 -3.71 -7.16
C PRO A 115 11.02 -3.23 -8.41
N LEU A 116 9.89 -2.54 -8.27
CA LEU A 116 9.16 -1.97 -9.41
C LEU A 116 9.94 -0.84 -10.10
N ILE A 117 10.63 0.00 -9.31
CA ILE A 117 11.49 1.06 -9.84
C ILE A 117 12.68 0.45 -10.58
N GLU A 118 13.38 -0.51 -9.98
CA GLU A 118 14.54 -1.18 -10.55
C GLU A 118 14.20 -1.96 -11.82
N ALA A 119 12.98 -2.52 -11.89
CA ALA A 119 12.47 -3.17 -13.08
C ALA A 119 12.02 -2.18 -14.18
N GLY A 120 12.04 -0.88 -13.92
CA GLY A 120 11.61 0.13 -14.89
C GLY A 120 10.10 0.24 -15.06
N PHE A 121 9.31 -0.26 -14.11
CA PHE A 121 7.85 -0.24 -14.16
C PHE A 121 7.22 1.03 -13.59
N VAL A 122 8.02 1.95 -13.09
CA VAL A 122 7.57 3.22 -12.52
C VAL A 122 8.38 4.35 -13.11
N ASP A 123 7.72 5.27 -13.77
CA ASP A 123 8.35 6.43 -14.39
C ASP A 123 8.44 7.65 -13.47
N TRP A 124 7.45 7.83 -12.59
CA TRP A 124 7.44 8.92 -11.63
C TRP A 124 6.59 8.58 -10.40
N ILE A 125 6.89 9.25 -9.29
CA ILE A 125 6.24 9.01 -8.01
C ILE A 125 5.74 10.34 -7.44
N ILE A 126 4.48 10.33 -6.96
CA ILE A 126 3.92 11.35 -6.09
C ILE A 126 3.75 10.75 -4.71
N SER A 127 4.43 11.31 -3.70
CA SER A 127 4.44 10.73 -2.36
C SER A 127 4.21 11.78 -1.27
N THR A 128 3.70 11.32 -0.13
CA THR A 128 3.74 12.11 1.10
C THR A 128 5.18 12.23 1.60
N GLY A 129 5.50 13.34 2.28
CA GLY A 129 6.79 13.50 2.93
C GLY A 129 7.09 12.41 3.96
N ALA A 130 6.05 11.89 4.64
CA ALA A 130 6.19 10.79 5.59
C ALA A 130 6.80 9.53 4.97
N ASN A 131 6.37 9.15 3.76
CA ASN A 131 6.97 8.02 3.07
C ASN A 131 8.45 8.25 2.77
N LEU A 132 8.80 9.40 2.19
CA LEU A 132 10.18 9.68 1.77
C LEU A 132 11.12 9.86 2.96
N TYR A 133 10.63 10.50 4.04
CA TYR A 133 11.39 10.72 5.25
C TYR A 133 11.69 9.40 5.99
N HIS A 134 10.67 8.60 6.25
CA HIS A 134 10.85 7.33 6.95
C HIS A 134 11.57 6.27 6.12
N ASP A 135 11.43 6.30 4.80
CA ASP A 135 12.20 5.49 3.88
C ASP A 135 13.72 5.74 4.02
N THR A 136 14.09 7.00 4.22
CA THR A 136 15.49 7.40 4.38
C THR A 136 16.15 6.75 5.59
N HIS A 137 15.42 6.43 6.66
CA HIS A 137 16.01 5.72 7.82
C HIS A 137 16.68 4.42 7.40
N PHE A 138 16.05 3.64 6.52
CA PHE A 138 16.61 2.40 6.00
C PHE A 138 17.86 2.64 5.14
N GLY A 139 17.85 3.68 4.30
CA GLY A 139 19.01 4.06 3.49
C GLY A 139 20.19 4.57 4.32
N LEU A 140 19.93 5.07 5.52
CA LEU A 140 20.97 5.44 6.50
C LEU A 140 21.46 4.27 7.33
N GLY A 141 20.90 3.06 7.15
CA GLY A 141 21.23 1.87 7.92
C GLY A 141 20.60 1.85 9.32
N LEU A 142 19.58 2.68 9.55
CA LEU A 142 18.86 2.74 10.82
C LEU A 142 17.73 1.69 10.83
N SER A 143 17.39 1.22 12.03
CA SER A 143 16.46 0.10 12.21
C SER A 143 15.10 0.55 12.71
N MET A 144 14.06 -0.08 12.18
CA MET A 144 12.71 -0.04 12.72
C MET A 144 12.32 -1.43 13.19
N HIS A 145 11.49 -1.50 14.21
CA HIS A 145 11.13 -2.74 14.89
C HIS A 145 9.63 -2.93 14.93
N ARG A 146 9.20 -4.16 14.83
CA ARG A 146 7.80 -4.51 15.08
C ARG A 146 7.51 -4.35 16.57
N GLY A 147 6.50 -3.56 16.91
CA GLY A 147 6.06 -3.29 18.27
C GLY A 147 4.67 -3.85 18.56
N ASN A 148 4.19 -3.57 19.77
CA ASN A 148 2.83 -3.86 20.19
C ASN A 148 2.01 -2.56 20.25
N PRO A 149 0.94 -2.41 19.44
CA PRO A 149 0.15 -1.18 19.39
C PRO A 149 -0.60 -0.87 20.69
N GLN A 150 -0.67 -1.80 21.64
CA GLN A 150 -1.34 -1.64 22.93
C GLN A 150 -0.42 -1.05 24.03
N ILE A 151 0.86 -0.87 23.76
CA ILE A 151 1.78 -0.26 24.72
C ILE A 151 1.44 1.21 24.92
N SER A 152 1.46 1.66 26.17
CA SER A 152 1.24 3.06 26.55
C SER A 152 2.31 3.97 25.94
N ASP A 153 1.89 5.10 25.37
CA ASP A 153 2.80 6.14 24.86
C ASP A 153 3.68 6.76 25.96
N ILE A 154 3.21 6.75 27.20
CA ILE A 154 3.99 7.24 28.35
C ILE A 154 5.22 6.36 28.54
N VAL A 155 5.02 5.03 28.54
CA VAL A 155 6.11 4.06 28.70
C VAL A 155 7.10 4.18 27.54
N LEU A 156 6.61 4.25 26.29
CA LEU A 156 7.47 4.40 25.11
C LEU A 156 8.30 5.69 25.18
N ARG A 157 7.69 6.77 25.63
CA ARG A 157 8.38 8.07 25.80
C ARG A 157 9.48 8.00 26.85
N GLU A 158 9.22 7.35 27.99
CA GLU A 158 10.21 7.15 29.06
C GLU A 158 11.42 6.34 28.59
N GLU A 159 11.18 5.37 27.68
CA GLU A 159 12.22 4.54 27.06
C GLU A 159 12.87 5.18 25.81
N GLY A 160 12.49 6.39 25.45
CA GLY A 160 13.01 7.08 24.25
C GLY A 160 12.57 6.45 22.92
N VAL A 161 11.45 5.72 22.93
CA VAL A 161 10.92 5.02 21.75
C VAL A 161 9.82 5.86 21.10
N VAL A 162 9.92 6.01 19.78
CA VAL A 162 8.88 6.60 18.93
C VAL A 162 8.10 5.49 18.26
N ARG A 163 6.80 5.69 18.04
CA ARG A 163 5.99 4.74 17.30
C ARG A 163 5.18 5.34 16.17
N ILE A 164 4.99 4.53 15.14
CA ILE A 164 3.98 4.71 14.09
C ILE A 164 3.09 3.47 14.16
N TYR A 165 2.00 3.53 14.91
CA TYR A 165 1.10 2.44 15.24
C TYR A 165 1.85 1.25 15.91
N ASP A 166 2.22 0.21 15.17
CA ASP A 166 2.96 -0.99 15.63
C ASP A 166 4.40 -1.07 15.11
N VAL A 167 4.91 0.02 14.54
CA VAL A 167 6.32 0.17 14.16
C VAL A 167 7.02 1.04 15.18
N PHE A 168 8.03 0.50 15.86
CA PHE A 168 8.81 1.16 16.90
C PHE A 168 10.22 1.46 16.43
N PHE A 169 10.77 2.58 16.86
CA PHE A 169 12.16 2.94 16.61
C PHE A 169 12.68 3.91 17.67
N ASP A 170 13.99 3.89 17.88
CA ASP A 170 14.66 4.79 18.79
C ASP A 170 14.50 6.25 18.36
N TYR A 171 14.38 7.17 19.30
CA TYR A 171 14.29 8.60 19.02
C TYR A 171 15.52 9.11 18.24
N GLU A 172 16.69 8.50 18.46
CA GLU A 172 17.92 8.81 17.72
C GLU A 172 17.81 8.56 16.22
N VAL A 173 16.89 7.70 15.77
CA VAL A 173 16.60 7.49 14.35
C VAL A 173 16.11 8.80 13.70
N LEU A 174 15.23 9.54 14.39
CA LEU A 174 14.76 10.85 13.90
C LEU A 174 15.90 11.85 13.90
N LEU A 175 16.64 11.96 15.01
CA LEU A 175 17.72 12.92 15.15
C LEU A 175 18.83 12.70 14.11
N SER A 176 19.20 11.45 13.88
CA SER A 176 20.20 11.06 12.87
C SER A 176 19.74 11.38 11.46
N THR A 177 18.48 11.14 11.15
CA THR A 177 17.91 11.43 9.82
C THR A 177 17.80 12.94 9.60
N ASP A 178 17.36 13.69 10.61
CA ASP A 178 17.33 15.14 10.55
C ASP A 178 18.73 15.75 10.40
N ALA A 179 19.71 15.20 11.11
CA ALA A 179 21.11 15.64 10.99
C ALA A 179 21.65 15.37 9.58
N PHE A 180 21.33 14.20 9.01
CA PHE A 180 21.70 13.89 7.63
C PHE A 180 21.10 14.89 6.65
N PHE A 181 19.80 15.15 6.70
CA PHE A 181 19.18 16.14 5.81
C PHE A 181 19.74 17.54 6.02
N ARG A 182 19.88 17.99 7.25
CA ARG A 182 20.51 19.30 7.56
C ARG A 182 21.92 19.41 6.97
N HIS A 183 22.69 18.32 7.00
CA HIS A 183 24.03 18.31 6.44
C HIS A 183 24.02 18.40 4.92
N ILE A 184 23.27 17.52 4.23
CA ILE A 184 23.30 17.49 2.77
C ILE A 184 22.76 18.75 2.12
N ILE A 185 21.73 19.38 2.70
CA ILE A 185 21.13 20.60 2.13
C ILE A 185 22.06 21.81 2.18
N THR A 186 23.16 21.76 2.92
CA THR A 186 24.20 22.81 2.88
C THR A 186 25.07 22.73 1.62
N GLY A 187 24.99 21.65 0.87
CA GLY A 187 25.70 21.47 -0.39
C GLY A 187 25.34 22.53 -1.43
N LYS A 188 26.31 22.93 -2.25
CA LYS A 188 26.14 24.01 -3.24
C LYS A 188 25.00 23.75 -4.23
N GLU A 189 24.76 22.49 -4.57
CA GLU A 189 23.69 22.07 -5.47
C GLU A 189 22.28 22.36 -4.93
N PHE A 190 22.12 22.48 -3.62
CA PHE A 190 20.85 22.83 -2.97
C PHE A 190 20.66 24.34 -2.79
N GLN A 191 21.70 25.16 -2.98
CA GLN A 191 21.69 26.60 -2.72
C GLN A 191 21.16 27.43 -3.91
N ARG A 192 20.11 26.93 -4.56
CA ARG A 192 19.42 27.57 -5.68
C ARG A 192 17.94 27.20 -5.70
N PRO A 193 17.08 27.99 -6.34
CA PRO A 193 15.71 27.58 -6.58
C PRO A 193 15.65 26.26 -7.37
N MET A 194 14.83 25.33 -6.93
CA MET A 194 14.63 24.05 -7.57
C MET A 194 13.22 23.51 -7.34
N SER A 195 12.79 22.57 -8.17
CA SER A 195 11.54 21.86 -7.95
C SER A 195 11.67 20.86 -6.79
N SER A 196 10.52 20.45 -6.21
CA SER A 196 10.51 19.39 -5.23
C SER A 196 11.01 18.05 -5.80
N ALA A 197 10.76 17.79 -7.07
CA ALA A 197 11.26 16.62 -7.77
C ALA A 197 12.79 16.59 -7.82
N GLU A 198 13.39 17.72 -8.21
CA GLU A 198 14.85 17.87 -8.24
C GLU A 198 15.46 17.78 -6.85
N PHE A 199 14.83 18.40 -5.86
CA PHE A 199 15.25 18.30 -4.47
C PHE A 199 15.33 16.84 -3.99
N HIS A 200 14.27 16.06 -4.18
CA HIS A 200 14.25 14.68 -3.75
C HIS A 200 15.19 13.80 -4.58
N TRP A 201 15.38 14.10 -5.85
CA TRP A 201 16.37 13.42 -6.67
C TRP A 201 17.80 13.64 -6.16
N LEU A 202 18.16 14.87 -5.78
CA LEU A 202 19.45 15.18 -5.14
C LEU A 202 19.56 14.50 -3.76
N CYS A 203 18.50 14.50 -2.95
CA CYS A 203 18.50 13.73 -1.71
C CYS A 203 18.78 12.23 -1.96
N GLY A 204 18.18 11.66 -2.99
CA GLY A 204 18.41 10.28 -3.42
C GLY A 204 19.87 9.99 -3.75
N LYS A 205 20.57 10.92 -4.39
CA LYS A 205 22.01 10.83 -4.65
C LYS A 205 22.79 10.59 -3.36
N TYR A 206 22.54 11.40 -2.34
CA TYR A 206 23.26 11.32 -1.07
C TYR A 206 22.87 10.08 -0.25
N VAL A 207 21.60 9.71 -0.27
CA VAL A 207 21.14 8.47 0.38
C VAL A 207 21.81 7.26 -0.28
N ARG A 208 21.85 7.23 -1.61
CA ARG A 208 22.50 6.13 -2.36
C ARG A 208 23.99 6.04 -2.07
N GLU A 209 24.66 7.16 -1.98
CA GLU A 209 26.08 7.19 -1.59
C GLU A 209 26.26 6.66 -0.16
N ARG A 210 25.37 7.03 0.77
CA ARG A 210 25.41 6.50 2.13
C ARG A 210 25.19 4.98 2.17
N GLU A 211 24.25 4.45 1.40
CA GLU A 211 24.02 3.01 1.26
C GLU A 211 25.27 2.28 0.77
N ARG A 212 25.97 2.85 -0.21
CA ARG A 212 27.24 2.28 -0.75
C ARG A 212 28.33 2.28 0.31
N VAL A 213 28.51 3.37 1.03
CA VAL A 213 29.50 3.45 2.13
C VAL A 213 29.21 2.42 3.21
N LEU A 214 27.94 2.20 3.53
CA LEU A 214 27.53 1.21 4.52
C LEU A 214 27.53 -0.24 4.01
N GLY A 215 27.60 -0.45 2.70
CA GLY A 215 27.55 -1.78 2.08
C GLY A 215 26.22 -2.52 2.27
N ILE A 216 25.11 -1.77 2.43
CA ILE A 216 23.80 -2.37 2.77
C ILE A 216 22.89 -2.65 1.56
N GLY A 217 23.36 -2.40 0.35
CA GLY A 217 22.56 -2.50 -0.86
C GLY A 217 21.55 -1.37 -1.00
N THR A 218 20.54 -1.52 -1.88
CA THR A 218 19.47 -0.55 -2.08
C THR A 218 18.38 -0.76 -1.03
N ARG A 219 18.18 0.22 -0.17
CA ARG A 219 17.24 0.17 0.94
C ARG A 219 16.25 1.32 0.95
N SER A 220 16.56 2.40 0.24
CA SER A 220 15.76 3.59 0.15
C SER A 220 15.16 3.75 -1.24
N LEU A 221 13.90 4.12 -1.28
CA LEU A 221 13.17 4.49 -2.49
C LEU A 221 13.81 5.71 -3.18
N LEU A 222 14.28 6.69 -2.41
CA LEU A 222 15.02 7.84 -2.95
C LEU A 222 16.33 7.40 -3.60
N GLY A 223 17.08 6.49 -2.95
CA GLY A 223 18.31 5.92 -3.50
C GLY A 223 18.05 5.11 -4.75
N ALA A 224 17.03 4.25 -4.75
CA ALA A 224 16.62 3.47 -5.92
C ALA A 224 16.20 4.34 -7.10
N ALA A 225 15.37 5.35 -6.84
CA ALA A 225 14.92 6.28 -7.88
C ALA A 225 16.08 7.07 -8.51
N TYR A 226 17.06 7.47 -7.71
CA TYR A 226 18.28 8.11 -8.21
C TYR A 226 19.09 7.15 -9.08
N GLU A 227 19.31 5.90 -8.63
CA GLU A 227 20.17 4.94 -9.34
C GLU A 227 19.54 4.39 -10.61
N ALA A 228 18.23 4.14 -10.60
CA ALA A 228 17.49 3.68 -11.77
C ALA A 228 17.51 4.69 -12.93
N GLY A 229 18.15 5.86 -12.72
CA GLY A 229 18.21 6.91 -13.73
C GLY A 229 16.79 7.33 -14.14
N VAL A 230 15.86 7.31 -13.20
CA VAL A 230 14.62 8.07 -13.30
C VAL A 230 15.09 9.51 -13.45
N ARG A 231 15.61 9.78 -14.67
CA ARG A 231 16.50 10.88 -14.98
C ARG A 231 15.78 12.20 -14.86
N ALA A 232 16.51 13.14 -14.30
CA ALA A 232 16.17 14.56 -14.20
C ALA A 232 15.79 15.25 -15.52
N GLU A 233 16.04 14.65 -16.65
CA GLU A 233 15.63 15.19 -17.95
C GLU A 233 14.11 15.22 -18.15
N ARG A 234 13.36 14.55 -17.28
CA ARG A 234 11.90 14.58 -17.26
C ARG A 234 11.48 14.55 -15.80
N ASP A 235 11.19 15.66 -15.20
CA ASP A 235 10.62 15.93 -13.88
C ASP A 235 9.68 14.84 -13.32
N ARG A 236 10.21 13.68 -12.91
CA ARG A 236 9.38 12.49 -12.68
C ARG A 236 9.32 11.97 -11.24
N ILE A 237 9.99 12.64 -10.30
CA ILE A 237 9.74 12.43 -8.88
C ILE A 237 9.18 13.73 -8.33
N ALA A 238 7.87 13.79 -8.12
CA ALA A 238 7.20 14.94 -7.56
C ALA A 238 6.67 14.61 -6.16
N ASN A 239 6.88 15.48 -5.22
CA ASN A 239 6.25 15.41 -3.91
C ASN A 239 4.97 16.24 -3.93
N ALA A 240 3.80 15.59 -3.87
CA ALA A 240 2.50 16.25 -3.99
C ALA A 240 2.09 17.07 -2.75
N VAL A 241 2.88 17.05 -1.68
CA VAL A 241 2.49 17.69 -0.41
C VAL A 241 2.51 19.22 -0.50
N GLN A 242 3.29 19.78 -1.39
CA GLN A 242 3.44 21.24 -1.46
C GLN A 242 2.68 21.94 -2.61
N SER A 243 2.29 21.25 -3.67
CA SER A 243 1.69 21.91 -4.83
C SER A 243 0.25 22.38 -4.63
N ARG A 244 -0.47 21.91 -3.60
CA ARG A 244 -1.80 22.44 -3.25
C ARG A 244 -1.77 23.70 -2.40
N ALA A 245 -0.69 23.98 -1.69
CA ALA A 245 -0.58 25.19 -0.88
C ALA A 245 -0.23 26.45 -1.72
N THR A 246 0.42 26.26 -2.87
CA THR A 246 0.88 27.38 -3.72
C THR A 246 -0.03 27.66 -4.92
N ASN A 247 -0.90 26.71 -5.33
CA ASN A 247 -1.83 26.88 -6.46
C ASN A 247 -3.29 27.12 -6.05
N ALA A 248 -3.59 27.25 -4.76
CA ALA A 248 -4.80 27.92 -4.36
C ALA A 248 -4.58 29.41 -4.69
N ALA A 249 -5.02 29.84 -5.87
CA ALA A 249 -5.19 31.24 -6.18
C ALA A 249 -5.86 31.88 -4.97
N ALA A 250 -5.21 32.89 -4.38
CA ALA A 250 -5.76 33.59 -3.24
C ALA A 250 -7.20 33.99 -3.56
N PRO A 251 -8.17 33.64 -2.70
CA PRO A 251 -9.53 34.08 -2.92
C PRO A 251 -9.52 35.62 -2.92
N THR A 252 -9.94 36.20 -4.02
CA THR A 252 -10.19 37.65 -4.13
C THR A 252 -11.48 37.99 -3.37
N GLY A 253 -11.45 37.76 -2.06
CA GLY A 253 -12.54 38.11 -1.15
C GLY A 253 -12.00 38.94 0.02
N PRO A 254 -12.82 39.83 0.62
CA PRO A 254 -12.37 40.70 1.70
C PRO A 254 -11.86 39.87 2.88
N ARG A 255 -10.64 40.17 3.36
CA ARG A 255 -10.04 39.53 4.53
C ARG A 255 -10.91 39.82 5.76
N LEU A 256 -11.42 38.76 6.37
CA LEU A 256 -11.98 38.86 7.72
C LEU A 256 -10.87 39.27 8.69
N PRO A 257 -11.19 40.15 9.66
CA PRO A 257 -10.19 40.65 10.64
C PRO A 257 -9.67 39.48 11.47
N THR A 258 -8.36 39.36 11.54
CA THR A 258 -7.66 38.39 12.39
C THR A 258 -7.96 38.68 13.87
N ARG A 259 -8.53 37.69 14.57
CA ARG A 259 -8.67 37.75 16.02
C ARG A 259 -7.27 37.82 16.66
N PRO A 260 -7.06 38.73 17.65
CA PRO A 260 -5.82 38.72 18.40
C PRO A 260 -5.66 37.43 19.21
N PRO A 261 -4.44 36.95 19.42
CA PRO A 261 -4.18 35.77 20.21
C PRO A 261 -4.66 35.93 21.65
N LEU A 262 -5.36 34.93 22.15
CA LEU A 262 -5.79 34.87 23.55
C LEU A 262 -4.58 34.82 24.47
N PRO A 263 -4.59 35.60 25.60
CA PRO A 263 -3.48 35.59 26.54
C PRO A 263 -3.38 34.22 27.23
N LEU A 264 -2.16 33.69 27.27
CA LEU A 264 -1.81 32.48 28.01
C LEU A 264 -2.13 32.69 29.51
N ARG A 265 -3.08 31.97 30.05
CA ARG A 265 -3.29 31.90 31.51
C ARG A 265 -2.16 31.11 32.15
N VAL A 266 -1.30 31.78 32.86
CA VAL A 266 -0.34 31.18 33.78
C VAL A 266 -1.11 30.65 34.99
N PRO A 267 -0.95 29.38 35.40
CA PRO A 267 -1.55 28.91 36.66
C PRO A 267 -0.90 29.59 37.85
N ARG A 268 -1.70 30.18 38.74
CA ARG A 268 -1.23 30.66 40.02
C ARG A 268 -0.87 29.44 40.87
N GLN A 269 0.37 29.40 41.33
CA GLN A 269 0.79 28.51 42.41
C GLN A 269 0.08 28.93 43.70
N ALA A 270 -0.52 27.93 44.36
CA ALA A 270 -0.90 27.96 45.77
C ALA A 270 -0.22 26.77 46.45
#